data_f2e945cbe5c2b8e3380d7f7464c5bbf2
#
_entry.id   f2e945cbe5c2b8e3380d7f7464c5bbf2
#
_cell.length_a   1.000
_cell.length_b   1.000
_cell.length_c   1.000
_cell.angle_alpha   90.00
_cell.angle_beta   90.00
_cell.angle_gamma   90.00
#
_symmetry.space_group_name_H-M   'P 1'
#
loop_
_entity.id
_entity.type
_entity.pdbx_description
1 polymer ?
#
loop_
_entity_poly.entity_id
_entity_poly.type
_entity_poly.pdbx_seq_one_letter_code
_entity_poly.pdbx_strand_id
1 'polypeptide(L)'
;DLTRILCAVLEDQQKKSRHKFRLPSFGFNKREIDGFILDGDRLTIDDTDAFIKDPVKLLSLFRAAQRHGADIHPNALRLVTQNLELIDDDLRNDPDANALFMDMMCGPKPDVTLMRLNEAGVLGLFLPDFGSVVAQMQYDMYHVYTVDEHTIRAIGILKGIETGQLKDDHPASHSVIGEVQSLPALYTAVFLHDIAKGRGGNHSELGADVAAELGPRLGLSDWETETVVWLVRHHLLMSHTAFKRDVYDPKTVSDFVAAVQSPERLRLLLVLTVADIRAVGPDVWNAWKAGLLRELYYRAQEEMAGAIPSDRKGERVDRAKSELREMLAEWSPDEIDKHFARGYNDYWLAFDNETLAHHAKLIRKAEDGKLKLHIESRIVRERDATEITIYTPDHPGLFASIAGAMALAGASVVDAKVMTLTNGMVLDMFWIQDAEGHAYAAKDRLKRLRKRIENALSGRLHSAKELAEAQGSSLQKRAGVFKIPPRVLIDNKASNRLTVIEINGRDRLGLLHDVTAFLTASGLQISSAHISTYGERVVDVFYVKDVFGLKVENKEKLKTLRTGLLDVVSSGAAP
;
A
#
# COMPACT_ATOMS: atom_id res chain seq x y z
N ASP A 1 3.63 9.12 28.39
CA ASP A 1 4.16 8.27 29.45
C ASP A 1 4.35 8.93 30.78
N LEU A 2 5.06 10.05 30.86
CA LEU A 2 5.15 10.84 32.11
C LEU A 2 3.77 11.14 32.69
N THR A 3 2.79 11.44 31.85
CA THR A 3 1.40 11.70 32.24
C THR A 3 0.73 10.48 32.85
N ARG A 4 0.97 9.28 32.29
CA ARG A 4 0.38 8.01 32.78
C ARG A 4 0.99 7.58 34.12
N ILE A 5 2.33 7.72 34.23
CA ILE A 5 3.03 7.49 35.51
C ILE A 5 2.58 8.50 36.58
N LEU A 6 2.46 9.78 36.19
CA LEU A 6 2.01 10.82 37.09
C LEU A 6 0.56 10.59 37.56
N CYS A 7 -0.35 10.25 36.64
CA CYS A 7 -1.73 9.90 36.98
C CYS A 7 -1.80 8.70 37.93
N ALA A 8 -1.02 7.64 37.65
CA ALA A 8 -0.98 6.46 38.49
C ALA A 8 -0.43 6.76 39.90
N VAL A 9 0.60 7.61 40.02
CA VAL A 9 1.14 8.09 41.31
C VAL A 9 0.12 8.95 42.07
N LEU A 10 -0.58 9.85 41.35
CA LEU A 10 -1.62 10.70 41.97
C LEU A 10 -2.82 9.88 42.44
N GLU A 11 -3.25 8.87 41.69
CA GLU A 11 -4.31 7.94 42.11
C GLU A 11 -3.92 7.15 43.35
N ASP A 12 -2.67 6.67 43.42
CA ASP A 12 -2.16 5.96 44.59
C ASP A 12 -2.08 6.88 45.83
N GLN A 13 -1.67 8.13 45.62
CA GLN A 13 -1.71 9.14 46.71
C GLN A 13 -3.14 9.46 47.16
N GLN A 14 -4.10 9.56 46.24
CA GLN A 14 -5.50 9.77 46.60
C GLN A 14 -6.10 8.56 47.31
N LYS A 15 -5.77 7.33 46.93
CA LYS A 15 -6.17 6.11 47.63
C LYS A 15 -5.62 6.11 49.09
N LYS A 16 -4.34 6.48 49.28
CA LYS A 16 -3.71 6.59 50.60
C LYS A 16 -4.34 7.68 51.47
N SER A 17 -4.79 8.80 50.89
CA SER A 17 -5.46 9.87 51.64
C SER A 17 -6.90 9.52 52.06
N ARG A 18 -7.59 8.68 51.29
CA ARG A 18 -8.94 8.16 51.62
C ARG A 18 -8.93 7.06 52.68
N HIS A 19 -7.77 6.48 53.02
CA HIS A 19 -7.65 5.40 53.97
C HIS A 19 -7.62 5.85 55.44
N LYS A 20 -7.74 7.15 55.75
CA LYS A 20 -7.78 7.64 57.15
C LYS A 20 -9.08 7.35 57.90
N PHE A 21 -10.10 6.82 57.25
CA PHE A 21 -11.35 6.37 57.92
C PHE A 21 -11.85 5.06 57.29
N ARG A 22 -11.22 3.95 57.64
CA ARG A 22 -11.80 2.61 57.45
C ARG A 22 -11.69 1.80 58.70
N LEU A 23 -12.83 1.30 59.18
CA LEU A 23 -12.94 0.15 60.09
C LEU A 23 -12.08 -1.00 59.57
N PRO A 24 -11.51 -1.88 60.43
CA PRO A 24 -10.69 -2.99 60.00
C PRO A 24 -11.52 -3.89 59.09
N SER A 25 -11.33 -3.78 57.79
CA SER A 25 -11.89 -4.71 56.85
C SER A 25 -11.02 -5.96 56.89
N PHE A 26 -11.64 -7.07 57.22
CA PHE A 26 -11.13 -8.43 57.03
C PHE A 26 -10.39 -8.54 55.70
N GLY A 27 -9.18 -9.14 55.75
CA GLY A 27 -8.20 -9.21 54.69
C GLY A 27 -8.79 -9.34 53.27
N PHE A 28 -8.53 -8.35 52.46
CA PHE A 28 -8.62 -8.56 51.02
C PHE A 28 -7.57 -9.61 50.66
N ASN A 29 -8.04 -10.81 50.27
CA ASN A 29 -7.20 -11.85 49.70
C ASN A 29 -6.43 -11.23 48.53
N LYS A 30 -5.14 -10.94 48.73
CA LYS A 30 -4.22 -10.70 47.65
C LYS A 30 -4.30 -11.92 46.77
N ARG A 31 -4.87 -11.79 45.58
CA ARG A 31 -5.01 -12.92 44.65
C ARG A 31 -3.71 -13.04 43.90
N GLU A 32 -3.07 -14.19 44.01
CA GLU A 32 -1.90 -14.52 43.22
C GLU A 32 -2.35 -15.02 41.83
N ILE A 33 -1.74 -14.49 40.77
CA ILE A 33 -2.03 -14.82 39.39
C ILE A 33 -0.69 -14.94 38.64
N ASP A 34 -0.40 -16.12 38.10
CA ASP A 34 0.82 -16.41 37.34
C ASP A 34 2.11 -15.99 38.06
N GLY A 35 2.18 -16.13 39.41
CA GLY A 35 3.33 -15.75 40.23
C GLY A 35 3.43 -14.26 40.54
N PHE A 36 2.39 -13.47 40.25
CA PHE A 36 2.25 -12.05 40.56
C PHE A 36 1.02 -11.79 41.44
N ILE A 37 1.01 -10.66 42.11
CA ILE A 37 -0.09 -10.27 42.99
C ILE A 37 -1.02 -9.31 42.24
N LEU A 38 -2.31 -9.59 42.24
CA LEU A 38 -3.33 -8.68 41.75
C LEU A 38 -3.77 -7.75 42.88
N ASP A 39 -3.47 -6.46 42.77
CA ASP A 39 -3.95 -5.39 43.64
C ASP A 39 -4.98 -4.54 42.88
N GLY A 40 -6.24 -4.80 43.15
CA GLY A 40 -7.35 -4.23 42.38
C GLY A 40 -7.40 -4.79 40.96
N ASP A 41 -7.06 -3.96 39.97
CA ASP A 41 -6.98 -4.28 38.55
C ASP A 41 -5.53 -4.30 38.01
N ARG A 42 -4.52 -4.22 38.92
CA ARG A 42 -3.11 -4.09 38.56
C ARG A 42 -2.26 -5.22 39.13
N LEU A 43 -1.37 -5.75 38.30
CA LEU A 43 -0.37 -6.73 38.72
C LEU A 43 0.80 -6.02 39.42
N THR A 44 1.23 -6.54 40.55
CA THR A 44 2.37 -6.07 41.33
C THR A 44 3.23 -7.23 41.81
N ILE A 45 4.39 -6.88 42.40
CA ILE A 45 5.36 -7.82 42.98
C ILE A 45 5.63 -7.36 44.41
N ASP A 46 5.53 -8.27 45.37
CA ASP A 46 5.89 -7.97 46.78
C ASP A 46 7.39 -8.24 47.04
N ASP A 47 8.00 -9.22 46.35
CA ASP A 47 9.42 -9.56 46.49
C ASP A 47 10.25 -8.66 45.59
N THR A 48 11.03 -7.73 46.15
CA THR A 48 11.90 -6.81 45.39
C THR A 48 13.02 -7.53 44.64
N ASP A 49 13.39 -8.75 45.07
CA ASP A 49 14.47 -9.53 44.48
C ASP A 49 13.92 -10.57 43.47
N ALA A 50 12.61 -10.52 43.16
CA ALA A 50 11.97 -11.50 42.29
C ALA A 50 12.60 -11.60 40.90
N PHE A 51 13.02 -10.47 40.33
CA PHE A 51 13.68 -10.43 39.02
C PHE A 51 15.14 -10.91 39.08
N ILE A 52 15.84 -10.68 40.21
CA ILE A 52 17.21 -11.18 40.39
C ILE A 52 17.20 -12.70 40.51
N LYS A 53 16.19 -13.26 41.22
CA LYS A 53 16.05 -14.71 41.40
C LYS A 53 15.61 -15.42 40.12
N ASP A 54 14.84 -14.74 39.30
CA ASP A 54 14.23 -15.29 38.07
C ASP A 54 14.07 -14.17 37.02
N PRO A 55 15.10 -13.92 36.18
CA PRO A 55 15.05 -12.86 35.17
C PRO A 55 13.94 -13.03 34.14
N VAL A 56 13.43 -14.25 33.88
CA VAL A 56 12.31 -14.51 32.95
C VAL A 56 11.06 -13.77 33.40
N LYS A 57 10.92 -13.45 34.69
CA LYS A 57 9.82 -12.65 35.22
C LYS A 57 9.74 -11.25 34.64
N LEU A 58 10.83 -10.70 34.10
CA LEU A 58 10.82 -9.42 33.34
C LEU A 58 9.89 -9.46 32.13
N LEU A 59 9.74 -10.64 31.48
CA LEU A 59 8.81 -10.84 30.37
C LEU A 59 7.47 -11.39 30.86
N SER A 60 7.48 -12.36 31.80
CA SER A 60 6.27 -13.04 32.27
C SER A 60 5.28 -12.10 32.95
N LEU A 61 5.73 -10.98 33.54
CA LEU A 61 4.87 -9.93 34.10
C LEU A 61 3.98 -9.30 32.99
N PHE A 62 4.55 -8.98 31.86
CA PHE A 62 3.80 -8.40 30.72
C PHE A 62 2.87 -9.44 30.09
N ARG A 63 3.32 -10.70 30.02
CA ARG A 63 2.48 -11.81 29.54
C ARG A 63 1.28 -12.06 30.46
N ALA A 64 1.48 -12.05 31.77
CA ALA A 64 0.40 -12.17 32.76
C ALA A 64 -0.58 -10.99 32.66
N ALA A 65 -0.08 -9.76 32.52
CA ALA A 65 -0.89 -8.56 32.31
C ALA A 65 -1.76 -8.67 31.05
N GLN A 66 -1.17 -9.14 29.94
CA GLN A 66 -1.87 -9.36 28.68
C GLN A 66 -2.98 -10.42 28.82
N ARG A 67 -2.64 -11.58 29.39
CA ARG A 67 -3.54 -12.74 29.54
C ARG A 67 -4.77 -12.42 30.38
N HIS A 68 -4.57 -11.67 31.46
CA HIS A 68 -5.64 -11.34 32.40
C HIS A 68 -6.30 -9.97 32.14
N GLY A 69 -5.85 -9.25 31.10
CA GLY A 69 -6.35 -7.92 30.78
C GLY A 69 -6.10 -6.90 31.90
N ALA A 70 -5.07 -7.14 32.72
CA ALA A 70 -4.71 -6.30 33.85
C ALA A 70 -3.70 -5.22 33.45
N ASP A 71 -3.69 -4.12 34.25
CA ASP A 71 -2.60 -3.15 34.17
C ASP A 71 -1.42 -3.59 35.05
N ILE A 72 -0.25 -2.98 34.85
CA ILE A 72 0.92 -3.21 35.68
C ILE A 72 1.04 -2.05 36.68
N HIS A 73 1.21 -2.37 37.96
CA HIS A 73 1.34 -1.39 39.00
C HIS A 73 2.65 -0.57 38.81
N PRO A 74 2.65 0.76 39.04
CA PRO A 74 3.84 1.60 38.88
C PRO A 74 5.08 1.11 39.67
N ASN A 75 4.89 0.51 40.85
CA ASN A 75 6.00 -0.06 41.59
C ASN A 75 6.63 -1.26 40.88
N ALA A 76 5.83 -2.12 40.25
CA ALA A 76 6.34 -3.24 39.49
C ALA A 76 7.09 -2.74 38.23
N LEU A 77 6.57 -1.73 37.51
CA LEU A 77 7.28 -1.09 36.40
C LEU A 77 8.60 -0.46 36.81
N ARG A 78 8.62 0.20 37.98
CA ARG A 78 9.86 0.74 38.57
C ARG A 78 10.88 -0.35 38.85
N LEU A 79 10.44 -1.48 39.42
CA LEU A 79 11.32 -2.63 39.64
C LEU A 79 11.83 -3.22 38.33
N VAL A 80 11.00 -3.30 37.30
CA VAL A 80 11.45 -3.69 35.93
C VAL A 80 12.57 -2.76 35.45
N THR A 81 12.35 -1.43 35.50
CA THR A 81 13.36 -0.45 35.06
C THR A 81 14.66 -0.49 35.87
N GLN A 82 14.60 -0.85 37.12
CA GLN A 82 15.78 -0.98 37.98
C GLN A 82 16.58 -2.27 37.71
N ASN A 83 15.99 -3.25 37.06
CA ASN A 83 16.58 -4.57 36.81
C ASN A 83 16.77 -4.85 35.29
N LEU A 84 16.77 -3.82 34.45
CA LEU A 84 16.97 -3.97 33.01
C LEU A 84 18.34 -4.57 32.63
N GLU A 85 19.34 -4.42 33.49
CA GLU A 85 20.67 -5.01 33.31
C GLU A 85 20.67 -6.54 33.37
N LEU A 86 19.62 -7.17 33.89
CA LEU A 86 19.44 -8.62 33.88
C LEU A 86 19.01 -9.15 32.50
N ILE A 87 18.73 -8.27 31.54
CA ILE A 87 18.45 -8.66 30.15
C ILE A 87 19.77 -8.79 29.39
N ASP A 88 20.52 -9.79 29.75
CA ASP A 88 21.80 -10.17 29.17
C ASP A 88 21.64 -11.26 28.08
N ASP A 89 22.74 -11.82 27.61
CA ASP A 89 22.72 -12.85 26.58
C ASP A 89 22.11 -14.17 27.08
N ASP A 90 22.21 -14.47 28.37
CA ASP A 90 21.59 -15.67 28.95
C ASP A 90 20.06 -15.56 28.87
N LEU A 91 19.48 -14.43 29.29
CA LEU A 91 18.03 -14.22 29.18
C LEU A 91 17.57 -14.09 27.71
N ARG A 92 18.36 -13.43 26.84
CA ARG A 92 18.03 -13.33 25.41
C ARG A 92 17.94 -14.68 24.74
N ASN A 93 18.80 -15.63 25.14
CA ASN A 93 18.84 -16.98 24.57
C ASN A 93 18.01 -18.01 25.36
N ASP A 94 17.35 -17.59 26.45
CA ASP A 94 16.51 -18.46 27.25
C ASP A 94 15.25 -18.89 26.47
N PRO A 95 15.01 -20.21 26.31
CA PRO A 95 13.86 -20.72 25.52
C PRO A 95 12.51 -20.28 26.09
N ASP A 96 12.36 -20.22 27.42
CA ASP A 96 11.09 -19.84 28.06
C ASP A 96 10.82 -18.34 27.86
N ALA A 97 11.86 -17.49 27.94
CA ALA A 97 11.77 -16.07 27.63
C ALA A 97 11.34 -15.81 26.17
N ASN A 98 11.94 -16.55 25.23
CA ASN A 98 11.58 -16.43 23.81
C ASN A 98 10.16 -16.96 23.53
N ALA A 99 9.75 -18.06 24.15
CA ALA A 99 8.38 -18.55 24.05
C ALA A 99 7.36 -17.56 24.61
N LEU A 100 7.64 -16.92 25.77
CA LEU A 100 6.80 -15.86 26.32
C LEU A 100 6.69 -14.66 25.39
N PHE A 101 7.79 -14.25 24.75
CA PHE A 101 7.77 -13.17 23.78
C PHE A 101 6.89 -13.50 22.57
N MET A 102 7.03 -14.69 21.99
CA MET A 102 6.18 -15.16 20.90
C MET A 102 4.72 -15.25 21.29
N ASP A 103 4.42 -15.76 22.50
CA ASP A 103 3.08 -15.78 23.05
C ASP A 103 2.46 -14.39 23.20
N MET A 104 3.25 -13.39 23.60
CA MET A 104 2.80 -12.00 23.68
C MET A 104 2.56 -11.39 22.30
N MET A 105 3.43 -11.66 21.34
CA MET A 105 3.35 -11.13 19.99
C MET A 105 2.15 -11.70 19.22
N CYS A 106 1.81 -12.97 19.41
CA CYS A 106 0.65 -13.64 18.78
C CYS A 106 -0.64 -13.56 19.62
N GLY A 107 -0.55 -13.11 20.87
CA GLY A 107 -1.62 -13.11 21.85
C GLY A 107 -2.71 -12.04 21.60
N PRO A 108 -3.61 -11.83 22.57
CA PRO A 108 -4.63 -10.77 22.48
C PRO A 108 -3.99 -9.38 22.68
N LYS A 109 -4.43 -8.39 21.86
CA LYS A 109 -3.93 -6.99 21.92
C LYS A 109 -2.39 -6.91 21.95
N PRO A 110 -1.70 -7.53 20.98
CA PRO A 110 -0.24 -7.62 21.00
C PRO A 110 0.43 -6.24 20.90
N ASP A 111 -0.16 -5.31 20.17
CA ASP A 111 0.27 -3.91 20.04
C ASP A 111 0.37 -3.20 21.39
N VAL A 112 -0.62 -3.37 22.24
CA VAL A 112 -0.63 -2.79 23.60
C VAL A 112 0.50 -3.37 24.44
N THR A 113 0.72 -4.69 24.36
CA THR A 113 1.74 -5.38 25.14
C THR A 113 3.15 -5.01 24.66
N LEU A 114 3.38 -5.03 23.35
CA LEU A 114 4.67 -4.64 22.75
C LEU A 114 4.99 -3.17 23.04
N MET A 115 3.98 -2.28 22.99
CA MET A 115 4.17 -0.88 23.36
C MET A 115 4.60 -0.74 24.83
N ARG A 116 3.96 -1.47 25.74
CA ARG A 116 4.34 -1.47 27.16
C ARG A 116 5.76 -1.99 27.39
N LEU A 117 6.17 -3.06 26.70
CA LEU A 117 7.55 -3.58 26.71
C LEU A 117 8.55 -2.55 26.18
N ASN A 118 8.20 -1.85 25.10
CA ASN A 118 9.03 -0.81 24.50
C ASN A 118 9.20 0.39 25.46
N GLU A 119 8.09 0.86 26.03
CA GLU A 119 8.07 1.95 27.01
C GLU A 119 8.86 1.64 28.29
N ALA A 120 8.84 0.37 28.71
CA ALA A 120 9.60 -0.08 29.88
C ALA A 120 11.10 -0.30 29.59
N GLY A 121 11.53 -0.20 28.31
CA GLY A 121 12.91 -0.45 27.88
C GLY A 121 13.28 -1.93 27.74
N VAL A 122 12.33 -2.82 27.98
CA VAL A 122 12.55 -4.28 27.94
C VAL A 122 12.73 -4.76 26.50
N LEU A 123 11.86 -4.28 25.56
CA LEU A 123 11.82 -4.78 24.19
C LEU A 123 13.14 -4.58 23.44
N GLY A 124 13.70 -3.36 23.51
CA GLY A 124 14.94 -3.04 22.82
C GLY A 124 16.20 -3.70 23.42
N LEU A 125 16.16 -4.07 24.70
CA LEU A 125 17.24 -4.82 25.33
C LEU A 125 17.13 -6.32 25.06
N PHE A 126 15.91 -6.86 25.05
CA PHE A 126 15.66 -8.28 24.72
C PHE A 126 15.94 -8.58 23.26
N LEU A 127 15.59 -7.64 22.36
CA LEU A 127 15.88 -7.69 20.93
C LEU A 127 16.73 -6.47 20.54
N PRO A 128 18.08 -6.54 20.59
CA PRO A 128 18.96 -5.41 20.33
C PRO A 128 18.78 -4.80 18.93
N ASP A 129 18.45 -5.63 17.94
CA ASP A 129 18.12 -5.16 16.60
C ASP A 129 16.91 -4.23 16.59
N PHE A 130 15.85 -4.57 17.35
CA PHE A 130 14.72 -3.68 17.55
C PHE A 130 15.11 -2.43 18.34
N GLY A 131 15.99 -2.57 19.33
CA GLY A 131 16.55 -1.45 20.08
C GLY A 131 17.21 -0.39 19.19
N SER A 132 17.82 -0.81 18.07
CA SER A 132 18.48 0.09 17.12
C SER A 132 17.51 0.96 16.31
N VAL A 133 16.23 0.59 16.21
CA VAL A 133 15.19 1.35 15.48
C VAL A 133 14.23 2.10 16.38
N VAL A 134 14.39 2.00 17.72
CA VAL A 134 13.57 2.73 18.71
C VAL A 134 13.78 4.23 18.55
N ALA A 135 12.68 4.97 18.50
CA ALA A 135 12.63 6.42 18.30
C ALA A 135 13.31 6.90 16.98
N GLN A 136 13.57 5.98 16.05
CA GLN A 136 14.14 6.34 14.76
C GLN A 136 13.08 6.99 13.87
N MET A 137 13.25 8.29 13.59
CA MET A 137 12.40 9.03 12.67
C MET A 137 12.67 8.61 11.23
N GLN A 138 11.60 8.37 10.50
CA GLN A 138 11.65 8.21 9.05
C GLN A 138 11.51 9.61 8.41
N TYR A 139 12.58 10.09 7.76
CA TYR A 139 12.58 11.40 7.12
C TYR A 139 11.95 11.35 5.72
N ASP A 140 10.81 10.67 5.58
CA ASP A 140 9.99 10.78 4.40
C ASP A 140 8.61 11.37 4.76
N MET A 141 7.92 11.90 3.75
CA MET A 141 6.66 12.64 3.97
C MET A 141 5.46 11.74 4.28
N TYR A 142 5.67 10.44 4.46
CA TYR A 142 4.57 9.46 4.58
C TYR A 142 4.47 8.86 5.97
N HIS A 143 5.61 8.64 6.62
CA HIS A 143 5.64 8.01 7.91
C HIS A 143 5.32 9.04 8.99
N VAL A 144 4.15 8.88 9.59
CA VAL A 144 3.71 9.70 10.73
C VAL A 144 4.39 9.22 12.00
N TYR A 145 4.86 7.97 12.01
CA TYR A 145 5.36 7.27 13.18
C TYR A 145 6.86 6.95 13.04
N THR A 146 7.53 6.77 14.18
CA THR A 146 8.87 6.18 14.24
C THR A 146 8.85 4.71 13.81
N VAL A 147 10.00 4.12 13.46
CA VAL A 147 10.06 2.74 12.96
C VAL A 147 9.50 1.74 13.97
N ASP A 148 9.84 1.90 15.24
CA ASP A 148 9.33 1.06 16.35
C ASP A 148 7.81 1.19 16.51
N GLU A 149 7.27 2.40 16.49
CA GLU A 149 5.83 2.63 16.59
C GLU A 149 5.08 2.07 15.36
N HIS A 150 5.63 2.26 14.15
CA HIS A 150 5.10 1.68 12.93
C HIS A 150 5.03 0.15 13.01
N THR A 151 6.11 -0.50 13.42
CA THR A 151 6.19 -1.96 13.56
C THR A 151 5.15 -2.48 14.57
N ILE A 152 5.04 -1.86 15.73
CA ILE A 152 4.06 -2.26 16.77
C ILE A 152 2.62 -2.08 16.25
N ARG A 153 2.34 -0.99 15.53
CA ARG A 153 1.02 -0.75 14.90
C ARG A 153 0.71 -1.80 13.83
N ALA A 154 1.68 -2.20 13.01
CA ALA A 154 1.51 -3.23 12.00
C ALA A 154 1.08 -4.57 12.64
N ILE A 155 1.67 -4.93 13.78
CA ILE A 155 1.25 -6.10 14.57
C ILE A 155 -0.21 -5.98 15.06
N GLY A 156 -0.63 -4.81 15.52
CA GLY A 156 -2.02 -4.57 15.93
C GLY A 156 -3.01 -4.68 14.75
N ILE A 157 -2.63 -4.17 13.59
CA ILE A 157 -3.44 -4.30 12.36
C ILE A 157 -3.53 -5.76 11.93
N LEU A 158 -2.43 -6.50 11.94
CA LEU A 158 -2.41 -7.93 11.68
C LEU A 158 -3.39 -8.68 12.61
N LYS A 159 -3.38 -8.37 13.91
CA LYS A 159 -4.34 -8.93 14.87
C LYS A 159 -5.79 -8.57 14.55
N GLY A 160 -6.04 -7.35 14.13
CA GLY A 160 -7.37 -6.89 13.69
C GLY A 160 -7.87 -7.64 12.44
N ILE A 161 -6.98 -7.97 11.50
CA ILE A 161 -7.29 -8.79 10.32
C ILE A 161 -7.59 -10.23 10.75
N GLU A 162 -6.73 -10.84 11.58
CA GLU A 162 -6.89 -12.21 12.08
C GLU A 162 -8.22 -12.40 12.82
N THR A 163 -8.56 -11.50 13.73
CA THR A 163 -9.77 -11.58 14.55
C THR A 163 -11.05 -11.14 13.84
N GLY A 164 -10.94 -10.65 12.61
CA GLY A 164 -12.07 -10.15 11.82
C GLY A 164 -12.58 -8.76 12.23
N GLN A 165 -11.89 -8.05 13.13
CA GLN A 165 -12.23 -6.67 13.47
C GLN A 165 -12.11 -5.73 12.26
N LEU A 166 -11.20 -6.04 11.34
CA LEU A 166 -10.94 -5.29 10.10
C LEU A 166 -11.45 -6.01 8.85
N LYS A 167 -12.36 -6.98 8.96
CA LYS A 167 -12.85 -7.77 7.82
C LYS A 167 -13.54 -6.95 6.74
N ASP A 168 -14.25 -5.89 7.13
CA ASP A 168 -15.00 -5.04 6.20
C ASP A 168 -14.04 -4.10 5.43
N ASP A 169 -12.94 -3.68 6.06
CA ASP A 169 -11.89 -2.86 5.46
C ASP A 169 -10.93 -3.71 4.59
N HIS A 170 -10.68 -4.95 5.00
CA HIS A 170 -9.69 -5.85 4.39
C HIS A 170 -10.25 -7.26 4.12
N PRO A 171 -11.33 -7.39 3.32
CA PRO A 171 -12.00 -8.67 3.13
C PRO A 171 -11.09 -9.75 2.51
N ALA A 172 -10.25 -9.39 1.54
CA ALA A 172 -9.32 -10.34 0.92
C ALA A 172 -8.28 -10.87 1.93
N SER A 173 -7.64 -9.99 2.70
CA SER A 173 -6.66 -10.40 3.72
C SER A 173 -7.31 -11.24 4.82
N HIS A 174 -8.53 -10.87 5.26
CA HIS A 174 -9.26 -11.65 6.24
C HIS A 174 -9.68 -13.04 5.71
N SER A 175 -10.05 -13.14 4.44
CA SER A 175 -10.40 -14.47 3.87
C SER A 175 -9.20 -15.41 3.78
N VAL A 176 -8.01 -14.90 3.50
CA VAL A 176 -6.82 -15.74 3.30
C VAL A 176 -6.06 -16.04 4.59
N ILE A 177 -6.19 -15.21 5.64
CA ILE A 177 -5.41 -15.40 6.87
C ILE A 177 -5.75 -16.70 7.60
N GLY A 178 -6.99 -17.19 7.46
CA GLY A 178 -7.42 -18.49 7.99
C GLY A 178 -6.82 -19.69 7.26
N GLU A 179 -6.20 -19.49 6.10
CA GLU A 179 -5.59 -20.53 5.28
C GLU A 179 -4.06 -20.56 5.38
N VAL A 180 -3.44 -19.61 6.11
CA VAL A 180 -1.98 -19.59 6.28
C VAL A 180 -1.51 -20.72 7.17
N GLN A 181 -0.37 -21.31 6.85
CA GLN A 181 0.17 -22.48 7.54
C GLN A 181 0.77 -22.14 8.90
N SER A 182 1.36 -20.94 9.05
CA SER A 182 1.96 -20.48 10.30
C SER A 182 1.67 -19.00 10.56
N LEU A 183 0.79 -18.73 11.53
CA LEU A 183 0.60 -17.39 12.07
C LEU A 183 1.86 -16.87 12.79
N PRO A 184 2.59 -17.67 13.60
CA PRO A 184 3.86 -17.20 14.20
C PRO A 184 4.86 -16.69 13.18
N ALA A 185 5.02 -17.37 12.03
CA ALA A 185 5.90 -16.90 10.97
C ALA A 185 5.43 -15.55 10.38
N LEU A 186 4.11 -15.38 10.17
CA LEU A 186 3.55 -14.13 9.69
C LEU A 186 3.75 -12.97 10.68
N TYR A 187 3.47 -13.19 11.97
CA TYR A 187 3.70 -12.20 13.02
C TYR A 187 5.16 -11.80 13.11
N THR A 188 6.07 -12.79 13.07
CA THR A 188 7.51 -12.53 13.08
C THR A 188 7.95 -11.74 11.85
N ALA A 189 7.45 -12.08 10.67
CA ALA A 189 7.77 -11.34 9.45
C ALA A 189 7.28 -9.88 9.50
N VAL A 190 6.06 -9.64 9.99
CA VAL A 190 5.52 -8.28 10.19
C VAL A 190 6.32 -7.52 11.24
N PHE A 191 6.79 -8.19 12.29
CA PHE A 191 7.62 -7.55 13.32
C PHE A 191 9.03 -7.20 12.80
N LEU A 192 9.60 -7.99 11.91
CA LEU A 192 10.98 -7.84 11.43
C LEU A 192 11.12 -7.12 10.08
N HIS A 193 10.03 -6.81 9.35
CA HIS A 193 10.11 -6.30 7.98
C HIS A 193 10.98 -5.04 7.82
N ASP A 194 10.98 -4.18 8.83
CA ASP A 194 11.69 -2.89 8.86
C ASP A 194 12.85 -2.85 9.89
N ILE A 195 13.21 -3.98 10.47
CA ILE A 195 14.16 -4.09 11.59
C ILE A 195 15.55 -3.51 11.30
N ALA A 196 15.95 -3.45 10.04
CA ALA A 196 17.26 -2.95 9.61
C ALA A 196 17.21 -1.56 8.98
N LYS A 197 16.08 -0.83 9.12
CA LYS A 197 16.00 0.57 8.65
C LYS A 197 17.05 1.44 9.34
N GLY A 198 17.64 2.37 8.59
CA GLY A 198 18.64 3.30 9.10
C GLY A 198 20.07 2.76 9.22
N ARG A 199 20.32 1.47 9.00
CA ARG A 199 21.68 0.88 9.05
C ARG A 199 22.53 1.17 7.81
N GLY A 200 21.96 1.86 6.81
CA GLY A 200 22.60 2.03 5.49
C GLY A 200 22.47 0.79 4.61
N GLY A 201 22.48 0.95 3.29
CA GLY A 201 22.28 -0.15 2.36
C GLY A 201 20.80 -0.53 2.15
N ASN A 202 20.57 -1.77 1.71
CA ASN A 202 19.23 -2.30 1.50
C ASN A 202 18.67 -2.91 2.79
N HIS A 203 17.74 -2.21 3.45
CA HIS A 203 17.17 -2.67 4.71
C HIS A 203 16.43 -4.02 4.61
N SER A 204 15.87 -4.36 3.44
CA SER A 204 15.19 -5.64 3.24
C SER A 204 16.17 -6.82 3.24
N GLU A 205 17.34 -6.65 2.62
CA GLU A 205 18.40 -7.68 2.65
C GLU A 205 19.00 -7.80 4.05
N LEU A 206 19.38 -6.68 4.67
CA LEU A 206 19.92 -6.68 6.03
C LEU A 206 18.90 -7.20 7.06
N GLY A 207 17.62 -6.88 6.89
CA GLY A 207 16.54 -7.40 7.72
C GLY A 207 16.33 -8.91 7.56
N ALA A 208 16.52 -9.43 6.36
CA ALA A 208 16.46 -10.87 6.09
C ALA A 208 17.61 -11.62 6.80
N ASP A 209 18.80 -11.04 6.87
CA ASP A 209 19.94 -11.61 7.62
C ASP A 209 19.61 -11.65 9.13
N VAL A 210 19.06 -10.56 9.69
CA VAL A 210 18.58 -10.52 11.09
C VAL A 210 17.49 -11.56 11.33
N ALA A 211 16.55 -11.74 10.39
CA ALA A 211 15.49 -12.73 10.49
C ALA A 211 16.03 -14.18 10.52
N ALA A 212 17.08 -14.46 9.76
CA ALA A 212 17.73 -15.76 9.73
C ALA A 212 18.37 -16.12 11.10
N GLU A 213 18.90 -15.13 11.82
CA GLU A 213 19.49 -15.33 13.15
C GLU A 213 18.43 -15.42 14.24
N LEU A 214 17.40 -14.56 14.17
CA LEU A 214 16.36 -14.49 15.20
C LEU A 214 15.33 -15.60 15.11
N GLY A 215 15.02 -16.13 13.92
CA GLY A 215 13.99 -17.16 13.73
C GLY A 215 14.18 -18.38 14.63
N PRO A 216 15.33 -19.07 14.58
CA PRO A 216 15.60 -20.21 15.46
C PRO A 216 15.58 -19.85 16.95
N ARG A 217 16.11 -18.67 17.32
CA ARG A 217 16.12 -18.18 18.68
C ARG A 217 14.68 -18.01 19.23
N LEU A 218 13.78 -17.50 18.40
CA LEU A 218 12.36 -17.31 18.74
C LEU A 218 11.54 -18.62 18.69
N GLY A 219 12.20 -19.76 18.41
CA GLY A 219 11.56 -21.07 18.40
C GLY A 219 10.84 -21.43 17.10
N LEU A 220 11.10 -20.69 16.01
CA LEU A 220 10.60 -21.04 14.69
C LEU A 220 11.35 -22.25 14.12
N SER A 221 10.64 -23.13 13.42
CA SER A 221 11.23 -24.19 12.64
C SER A 221 12.03 -23.65 11.46
N ASP A 222 12.88 -24.50 10.84
CA ASP A 222 13.67 -24.14 9.67
C ASP A 222 12.81 -23.60 8.52
N TRP A 223 11.65 -24.24 8.27
CA TRP A 223 10.72 -23.81 7.24
C TRP A 223 10.08 -22.44 7.57
N GLU A 224 9.67 -22.22 8.82
CA GLU A 224 9.12 -20.95 9.26
C GLU A 224 10.17 -19.84 9.17
N THR A 225 11.39 -20.12 9.60
CA THR A 225 12.53 -19.19 9.52
C THR A 225 12.80 -18.81 8.06
N GLU A 226 12.88 -19.78 7.14
CA GLU A 226 13.06 -19.53 5.71
C GLU A 226 11.91 -18.67 5.14
N THR A 227 10.69 -18.93 5.56
CA THR A 227 9.51 -18.16 5.16
C THR A 227 9.59 -16.72 5.67
N VAL A 228 9.98 -16.50 6.92
CA VAL A 228 10.17 -15.15 7.50
C VAL A 228 11.28 -14.41 6.76
N VAL A 229 12.41 -15.03 6.53
CA VAL A 229 13.55 -14.47 5.77
C VAL A 229 13.10 -14.03 4.38
N TRP A 230 12.33 -14.88 3.69
CA TRP A 230 11.80 -14.54 2.37
C TRP A 230 10.83 -13.36 2.43
N LEU A 231 9.90 -13.36 3.39
CA LEU A 231 8.92 -12.29 3.56
C LEU A 231 9.58 -10.94 3.88
N VAL A 232 10.55 -10.91 4.79
CA VAL A 232 11.29 -9.68 5.13
C VAL A 232 12.07 -9.16 3.92
N ARG A 233 12.75 -10.04 3.18
CA ARG A 233 13.49 -9.67 1.95
C ARG A 233 12.56 -9.08 0.89
N HIS A 234 11.36 -9.60 0.76
CA HIS A 234 10.43 -9.28 -0.32
C HIS A 234 9.19 -8.49 0.13
N HIS A 235 9.18 -7.90 1.33
CA HIS A 235 7.99 -7.21 1.87
C HIS A 235 7.46 -6.07 0.98
N LEU A 236 8.33 -5.40 0.21
CA LEU A 236 7.96 -4.36 -0.73
C LEU A 236 7.53 -4.88 -2.12
N LEU A 237 7.69 -6.18 -2.41
CA LEU A 237 7.48 -6.74 -3.74
C LEU A 237 6.04 -6.51 -4.23
N MET A 238 5.05 -6.84 -3.41
CA MET A 238 3.64 -6.73 -3.81
C MET A 238 3.21 -5.28 -3.99
N SER A 239 3.58 -4.39 -3.07
CA SER A 239 3.25 -2.95 -3.16
C SER A 239 3.93 -2.29 -4.36
N HIS A 240 5.21 -2.59 -4.61
CA HIS A 240 5.92 -2.09 -5.79
C HIS A 240 5.28 -2.58 -7.09
N THR A 241 4.90 -3.86 -7.15
CA THR A 241 4.25 -4.40 -8.35
C THR A 241 2.87 -3.78 -8.54
N ALA A 242 2.02 -3.77 -7.51
CA ALA A 242 0.66 -3.28 -7.62
C ALA A 242 0.57 -1.78 -7.94
N PHE A 243 1.49 -0.95 -7.39
CA PHE A 243 1.40 0.51 -7.52
C PHE A 243 2.29 1.10 -8.62
N LYS A 244 3.26 0.32 -9.13
CA LYS A 244 4.22 0.82 -10.12
C LYS A 244 4.25 -0.01 -11.40
N ARG A 245 3.39 -1.01 -11.53
CA ARG A 245 3.31 -1.83 -12.73
C ARG A 245 1.85 -2.00 -13.16
N ASP A 246 1.64 -2.20 -14.44
CA ASP A 246 0.32 -2.55 -14.95
C ASP A 246 0.01 -4.01 -14.58
N VAL A 247 -0.86 -4.19 -13.58
CA VAL A 247 -1.30 -5.52 -13.11
C VAL A 247 -2.09 -6.30 -14.17
N TYR A 248 -2.46 -5.64 -15.26
CA TYR A 248 -3.10 -6.26 -16.42
C TYR A 248 -2.11 -6.67 -17.52
N ASP A 249 -0.85 -6.23 -17.45
CA ASP A 249 0.21 -6.75 -18.33
C ASP A 249 0.57 -8.18 -17.89
N PRO A 250 0.38 -9.20 -18.75
CA PRO A 250 0.69 -10.60 -18.42
C PRO A 250 2.12 -10.82 -17.91
N LYS A 251 3.08 -10.03 -18.42
CA LYS A 251 4.46 -10.13 -17.96
C LYS A 251 4.61 -9.66 -16.51
N THR A 252 3.90 -8.61 -16.11
CA THR A 252 3.91 -8.14 -14.73
C THR A 252 3.47 -9.24 -13.77
N VAL A 253 2.36 -9.92 -14.08
CA VAL A 253 1.84 -11.02 -13.26
C VAL A 253 2.80 -12.21 -13.26
N SER A 254 3.32 -12.59 -14.43
CA SER A 254 4.26 -13.73 -14.54
C SER A 254 5.57 -13.49 -13.79
N ASP A 255 6.17 -12.30 -13.90
CA ASP A 255 7.38 -11.95 -13.15
C ASP A 255 7.11 -11.94 -11.64
N PHE A 256 5.95 -11.45 -11.22
CA PHE A 256 5.53 -11.47 -9.81
C PHE A 256 5.35 -12.89 -9.29
N VAL A 257 4.64 -13.75 -10.03
CA VAL A 257 4.44 -15.17 -9.70
C VAL A 257 5.77 -15.92 -9.63
N ALA A 258 6.68 -15.67 -10.59
CA ALA A 258 8.01 -16.27 -10.59
C ALA A 258 8.85 -15.87 -9.36
N ALA A 259 8.65 -14.66 -8.82
CA ALA A 259 9.31 -14.20 -7.59
C ALA A 259 8.66 -14.79 -6.34
N VAL A 260 7.32 -14.85 -6.26
CA VAL A 260 6.56 -15.36 -5.10
C VAL A 260 6.66 -16.87 -4.97
N GLN A 261 6.58 -17.60 -6.06
CA GLN A 261 6.81 -19.06 -6.20
C GLN A 261 5.73 -19.99 -5.59
N SER A 262 5.01 -19.56 -4.56
CA SER A 262 4.03 -20.44 -3.93
C SER A 262 2.75 -19.70 -3.49
N PRO A 263 1.59 -20.40 -3.50
CA PRO A 263 0.34 -19.81 -2.99
C PRO A 263 0.43 -19.40 -1.52
N GLU A 264 1.23 -20.11 -0.71
CA GLU A 264 1.41 -19.76 0.70
C GLU A 264 2.14 -18.42 0.86
N ARG A 265 3.27 -18.23 0.17
CA ARG A 265 3.99 -16.94 0.17
C ARG A 265 3.13 -15.82 -0.37
N LEU A 266 2.27 -16.10 -1.36
CA LEU A 266 1.33 -15.12 -1.91
C LEU A 266 0.32 -14.64 -0.85
N ARG A 267 -0.28 -15.57 -0.07
CA ARG A 267 -1.21 -15.25 1.02
C ARG A 267 -0.51 -14.42 2.11
N LEU A 268 0.64 -14.92 2.58
CA LEU A 268 1.42 -14.25 3.63
C LEU A 268 1.86 -12.84 3.22
N LEU A 269 2.32 -12.69 1.97
CA LEU A 269 2.77 -11.41 1.43
C LEU A 269 1.62 -10.40 1.30
N LEU A 270 0.41 -10.85 0.91
CA LEU A 270 -0.76 -9.98 0.87
C LEU A 270 -1.07 -9.41 2.26
N VAL A 271 -1.14 -10.27 3.27
CA VAL A 271 -1.50 -9.85 4.63
C VAL A 271 -0.42 -8.93 5.22
N LEU A 272 0.86 -9.29 5.04
CA LEU A 272 1.99 -8.45 5.47
C LEU A 272 1.93 -7.06 4.80
N THR A 273 1.75 -7.01 3.47
CA THR A 273 1.70 -5.74 2.72
C THR A 273 0.55 -4.85 3.18
N VAL A 274 -0.62 -5.43 3.48
CA VAL A 274 -1.76 -4.66 4.00
C VAL A 274 -1.47 -4.13 5.40
N ALA A 275 -0.88 -4.94 6.29
CA ALA A 275 -0.53 -4.53 7.64
C ALA A 275 0.51 -3.41 7.63
N ASP A 276 1.55 -3.53 6.82
CA ASP A 276 2.60 -2.53 6.63
C ASP A 276 2.02 -1.19 6.14
N ILE A 277 1.34 -1.17 4.99
CA ILE A 277 0.83 0.09 4.42
C ILE A 277 -0.16 0.78 5.36
N ARG A 278 -1.02 0.01 6.01
CA ARG A 278 -2.01 0.53 6.96
C ARG A 278 -1.35 1.16 8.20
N ALA A 279 -0.20 0.64 8.62
CA ALA A 279 0.56 1.13 9.77
C ALA A 279 1.34 2.42 9.51
N VAL A 280 1.54 2.82 8.25
CA VAL A 280 2.27 4.05 7.89
C VAL A 280 1.56 5.31 8.38
N GLY A 281 0.22 5.33 8.29
CA GLY A 281 -0.59 6.46 8.73
C GLY A 281 -2.06 6.34 8.30
N PRO A 282 -2.95 7.15 8.90
CA PRO A 282 -4.40 7.04 8.66
C PRO A 282 -4.79 7.31 7.20
N ASP A 283 -4.08 8.21 6.51
CA ASP A 283 -4.43 8.68 5.16
C ASP A 283 -3.63 7.95 4.05
N VAL A 284 -2.77 6.98 4.41
CA VAL A 284 -1.93 6.28 3.43
C VAL A 284 -2.68 5.14 2.75
N TRP A 285 -3.59 4.48 3.48
CA TRP A 285 -4.46 3.44 2.95
C TRP A 285 -5.73 4.03 2.35
N ASN A 286 -6.10 3.59 1.16
CA ASN A 286 -7.37 3.94 0.52
C ASN A 286 -7.92 2.78 -0.32
N ALA A 287 -9.18 2.89 -0.76
CA ALA A 287 -9.86 1.85 -1.53
C ALA A 287 -9.20 1.59 -2.90
N TRP A 288 -8.56 2.60 -3.50
CA TRP A 288 -7.81 2.45 -4.75
C TRP A 288 -6.64 1.48 -4.58
N LYS A 289 -5.78 1.68 -3.58
CA LYS A 289 -4.65 0.79 -3.26
C LYS A 289 -5.12 -0.61 -2.91
N ALA A 290 -6.18 -0.71 -2.10
CA ALA A 290 -6.81 -1.98 -1.77
C ALA A 290 -7.27 -2.75 -3.02
N GLY A 291 -7.87 -2.04 -3.99
CA GLY A 291 -8.29 -2.59 -5.26
C GLY A 291 -7.14 -3.16 -6.09
N LEU A 292 -6.03 -2.43 -6.19
CA LEU A 292 -4.84 -2.86 -6.94
C LEU A 292 -4.16 -4.09 -6.32
N LEU A 293 -4.00 -4.13 -4.98
CA LEU A 293 -3.44 -5.29 -4.28
C LEU A 293 -4.32 -6.53 -4.46
N ARG A 294 -5.64 -6.36 -4.34
CA ARG A 294 -6.61 -7.44 -4.54
C ARG A 294 -6.56 -7.98 -5.97
N GLU A 295 -6.50 -7.10 -6.96
CA GLU A 295 -6.41 -7.49 -8.37
C GLU A 295 -5.13 -8.28 -8.64
N LEU A 296 -3.97 -7.79 -8.16
CA LEU A 296 -2.71 -8.50 -8.31
C LEU A 296 -2.75 -9.88 -7.64
N TYR A 297 -3.33 -9.95 -6.43
CA TYR A 297 -3.46 -11.21 -5.69
C TYR A 297 -4.25 -12.26 -6.48
N TYR A 298 -5.44 -11.92 -6.95
CA TYR A 298 -6.29 -12.88 -7.66
C TYR A 298 -5.69 -13.29 -9.01
N ARG A 299 -5.09 -12.37 -9.76
CA ARG A 299 -4.40 -12.71 -11.02
C ARG A 299 -3.20 -13.62 -10.80
N ALA A 300 -2.41 -13.38 -9.75
CA ALA A 300 -1.30 -14.25 -9.39
C ALA A 300 -1.79 -15.64 -8.95
N GLN A 301 -2.88 -15.70 -8.17
CA GLN A 301 -3.49 -16.96 -7.74
C GLN A 301 -3.98 -17.78 -8.94
N GLU A 302 -4.66 -17.15 -9.91
CA GLU A 302 -5.11 -17.79 -11.15
C GLU A 302 -3.93 -18.34 -11.97
N GLU A 303 -2.85 -17.58 -12.09
CA GLU A 303 -1.65 -18.00 -12.83
C GLU A 303 -0.94 -19.16 -12.13
N MET A 304 -0.80 -19.12 -10.79
CA MET A 304 -0.24 -20.23 -9.99
C MET A 304 -1.08 -21.50 -10.07
N ALA A 305 -2.41 -21.39 -10.17
CA ALA A 305 -3.30 -22.53 -10.34
C ALA A 305 -3.19 -23.20 -11.72
N GLY A 306 -2.33 -22.68 -12.60
CA GLY A 306 -2.18 -23.21 -13.96
C GLY A 306 -3.37 -22.91 -14.87
N ALA A 307 -4.26 -22.01 -14.44
CA ALA A 307 -5.42 -21.59 -15.23
C ALA A 307 -5.02 -20.81 -16.48
N ILE A 308 -3.74 -20.38 -16.57
CA ILE A 308 -3.23 -19.56 -17.67
C ILE A 308 -1.90 -20.12 -18.18
N PRO A 309 -1.87 -21.11 -19.07
CA PRO A 309 -0.71 -21.31 -19.92
C PRO A 309 -0.56 -20.08 -20.81
N SER A 310 0.65 -19.53 -20.88
CA SER A 310 1.01 -18.37 -21.74
C SER A 310 0.63 -18.58 -23.22
N ASP A 311 0.50 -19.82 -23.67
CA ASP A 311 0.18 -20.18 -25.05
C ASP A 311 -1.32 -20.06 -25.42
N ARG A 312 -2.22 -19.77 -24.46
CA ARG A 312 -3.67 -19.74 -24.68
C ARG A 312 -4.28 -18.33 -24.72
N LYS A 313 -3.51 -17.33 -25.13
CA LYS A 313 -4.03 -15.96 -25.28
C LYS A 313 -5.30 -15.90 -26.12
N GLY A 314 -5.37 -16.70 -27.20
CA GLY A 314 -6.55 -16.83 -28.05
C GLY A 314 -7.77 -17.36 -27.30
N GLU A 315 -7.63 -18.43 -26.54
CA GLU A 315 -8.73 -19.04 -25.78
C GLU A 315 -9.31 -18.08 -24.71
N ARG A 316 -8.47 -17.24 -24.10
CA ARG A 316 -8.92 -16.22 -23.15
C ARG A 316 -9.73 -15.12 -23.83
N VAL A 317 -9.28 -14.66 -24.99
CA VAL A 317 -10.03 -13.68 -25.80
C VAL A 317 -11.37 -14.29 -26.22
N ASP A 318 -11.39 -15.55 -26.65
CA ASP A 318 -12.62 -16.23 -27.08
C ASP A 318 -13.58 -16.42 -25.91
N ARG A 319 -13.08 -16.74 -24.70
CA ARG A 319 -13.88 -16.81 -23.49
C ARG A 319 -14.48 -15.45 -23.12
N ALA A 320 -13.66 -14.41 -23.05
CA ALA A 320 -14.12 -13.05 -22.76
C ALA A 320 -15.20 -12.59 -23.75
N LYS A 321 -15.02 -12.89 -25.04
CA LYS A 321 -16.02 -12.61 -26.09
C LYS A 321 -17.28 -13.45 -25.91
N SER A 322 -17.17 -14.72 -25.52
CA SER A 322 -18.32 -15.59 -25.28
C SER A 322 -19.16 -15.08 -24.10
N GLU A 323 -18.52 -14.77 -22.98
CA GLU A 323 -19.20 -14.24 -21.80
C GLU A 323 -19.82 -12.86 -22.09
N LEU A 324 -19.10 -12.01 -22.82
CA LEU A 324 -19.64 -10.71 -23.25
C LEU A 324 -20.84 -10.87 -24.20
N ARG A 325 -20.87 -11.88 -25.07
CA ARG A 325 -22.01 -12.18 -25.94
C ARG A 325 -23.27 -12.48 -25.12
N GLU A 326 -23.13 -13.20 -24.01
CA GLU A 326 -24.25 -13.48 -23.09
C GLU A 326 -24.77 -12.20 -22.41
N MET A 327 -23.87 -11.31 -22.02
CA MET A 327 -24.22 -10.01 -21.41
C MET A 327 -24.87 -9.03 -22.41
N LEU A 328 -24.65 -9.22 -23.70
CA LEU A 328 -25.23 -8.42 -24.81
C LEU A 328 -26.38 -9.17 -25.51
N ALA A 329 -27.07 -10.07 -24.85
CA ALA A 329 -28.13 -10.90 -25.42
C ALA A 329 -29.26 -10.11 -26.13
N GLU A 330 -29.45 -8.84 -25.80
CA GLU A 330 -30.41 -7.93 -26.44
C GLU A 330 -29.94 -7.40 -27.82
N TRP A 331 -28.66 -7.65 -28.18
CA TRP A 331 -28.09 -7.19 -29.46
C TRP A 331 -28.27 -8.24 -30.52
N SER A 332 -28.40 -7.79 -31.78
CA SER A 332 -28.36 -8.71 -32.93
C SER A 332 -26.95 -9.32 -33.08
N PRO A 333 -26.85 -10.54 -33.64
CA PRO A 333 -25.55 -11.17 -33.94
C PRO A 333 -24.60 -10.26 -34.72
N ASP A 334 -25.12 -9.55 -35.74
CA ASP A 334 -24.36 -8.62 -36.59
C ASP A 334 -23.79 -7.43 -35.79
N GLU A 335 -24.55 -6.89 -34.81
CA GLU A 335 -24.08 -5.81 -33.94
C GLU A 335 -22.96 -6.28 -33.02
N ILE A 336 -23.07 -7.50 -32.48
CA ILE A 336 -22.05 -8.12 -31.61
C ILE A 336 -20.77 -8.35 -32.44
N ASP A 337 -20.89 -8.96 -33.61
CA ASP A 337 -19.74 -9.27 -34.47
C ASP A 337 -19.05 -7.98 -34.97
N LYS A 338 -19.81 -6.94 -35.28
CA LYS A 338 -19.29 -5.61 -35.59
C LYS A 338 -18.54 -5.01 -34.38
N HIS A 339 -19.04 -5.20 -33.15
CA HIS A 339 -18.35 -4.74 -31.95
C HIS A 339 -17.06 -5.54 -31.73
N PHE A 340 -17.09 -6.86 -31.91
CA PHE A 340 -15.92 -7.71 -31.75
C PHE A 340 -14.79 -7.41 -32.75
N ALA A 341 -15.13 -6.98 -33.93
CA ALA A 341 -14.15 -6.57 -34.93
C ALA A 341 -13.38 -5.29 -34.58
N ARG A 342 -13.85 -4.48 -33.60
CA ARG A 342 -13.21 -3.21 -33.22
C ARG A 342 -12.03 -3.40 -32.29
N GLY A 343 -12.03 -4.42 -31.43
CA GLY A 343 -11.02 -4.62 -30.41
C GLY A 343 -9.88 -5.52 -30.87
N TYR A 344 -8.63 -5.12 -30.59
CA TYR A 344 -7.48 -6.03 -30.64
C TYR A 344 -7.48 -6.96 -29.42
N ASN A 345 -6.72 -8.06 -29.47
CA ASN A 345 -6.65 -9.04 -28.38
C ASN A 345 -6.36 -8.40 -27.02
N ASP A 346 -5.53 -7.37 -26.96
CA ASP A 346 -5.16 -6.68 -25.72
C ASP A 346 -6.33 -5.95 -25.08
N TYR A 347 -7.25 -5.41 -25.88
CA TYR A 347 -8.48 -4.79 -25.38
C TYR A 347 -9.36 -5.79 -24.64
N TRP A 348 -9.56 -6.99 -25.19
CA TRP A 348 -10.39 -8.03 -24.60
C TRP A 348 -9.82 -8.61 -23.29
N LEU A 349 -8.49 -8.50 -23.11
CA LEU A 349 -7.79 -9.02 -21.92
C LEU A 349 -7.51 -7.96 -20.86
N ALA A 350 -7.69 -6.68 -21.20
CA ALA A 350 -7.38 -5.56 -20.31
C ALA A 350 -8.49 -5.21 -19.31
N PHE A 351 -9.71 -5.76 -19.51
CA PHE A 351 -10.89 -5.41 -18.72
C PHE A 351 -11.70 -6.65 -18.35
N ASP A 352 -12.47 -6.54 -17.28
CA ASP A 352 -13.53 -7.48 -16.93
C ASP A 352 -14.74 -7.35 -17.88
N ASN A 353 -15.59 -8.36 -17.91
CA ASN A 353 -16.72 -8.42 -18.83
C ASN A 353 -17.80 -7.36 -18.55
N GLU A 354 -17.97 -6.91 -17.32
CA GLU A 354 -18.88 -5.81 -16.99
C GLU A 354 -18.41 -4.51 -17.61
N THR A 355 -17.12 -4.24 -17.53
CA THR A 355 -16.49 -3.08 -18.15
C THR A 355 -16.54 -3.17 -19.67
N LEU A 356 -16.28 -4.34 -20.26
CA LEU A 356 -16.42 -4.56 -21.71
C LEU A 356 -17.87 -4.35 -22.19
N ALA A 357 -18.86 -4.81 -21.43
CA ALA A 357 -20.27 -4.59 -21.74
C ALA A 357 -20.66 -3.09 -21.63
N HIS A 358 -20.12 -2.39 -20.64
CA HIS A 358 -20.29 -0.93 -20.54
C HIS A 358 -19.69 -0.21 -21.75
N HIS A 359 -18.48 -0.55 -22.16
CA HIS A 359 -17.83 0.01 -23.35
C HIS A 359 -18.63 -0.26 -24.62
N ALA A 360 -19.16 -1.48 -24.79
CA ALA A 360 -20.00 -1.82 -25.93
C ALA A 360 -21.22 -0.89 -26.02
N LYS A 361 -21.95 -0.72 -24.91
CA LYS A 361 -23.11 0.16 -24.83
C LYS A 361 -22.78 1.63 -25.10
N LEU A 362 -21.65 2.11 -24.56
CA LEU A 362 -21.14 3.46 -24.76
C LEU A 362 -20.82 3.73 -26.23
N ILE A 363 -20.08 2.81 -26.86
CA ILE A 363 -19.71 2.92 -28.28
C ILE A 363 -20.95 2.92 -29.18
N ARG A 364 -21.91 2.00 -28.94
CA ARG A 364 -23.18 1.96 -29.65
C ARG A 364 -23.93 3.29 -29.55
N LYS A 365 -24.08 3.83 -28.34
CA LYS A 365 -24.74 5.11 -28.11
C LYS A 365 -24.07 6.28 -28.84
N ALA A 366 -22.74 6.28 -28.90
CA ALA A 366 -21.97 7.28 -29.64
C ALA A 366 -22.18 7.17 -31.14
N GLU A 367 -22.18 5.95 -31.71
CA GLU A 367 -22.37 5.70 -33.13
C GLU A 367 -23.80 6.01 -33.58
N ASP A 368 -24.81 5.57 -32.83
CA ASP A 368 -26.23 5.84 -33.12
C ASP A 368 -26.52 7.36 -33.08
N GLY A 369 -25.91 8.07 -32.15
CA GLY A 369 -25.96 9.53 -32.04
C GLY A 369 -25.06 10.27 -33.04
N LYS A 370 -24.27 9.58 -33.86
CA LYS A 370 -23.26 10.16 -34.77
C LYS A 370 -22.32 11.16 -34.07
N LEU A 371 -21.98 10.86 -32.83
CA LEU A 371 -21.17 11.75 -31.98
C LEU A 371 -19.68 11.54 -32.31
N LYS A 372 -18.97 12.62 -32.64
CA LYS A 372 -17.51 12.61 -32.78
C LYS A 372 -16.77 12.50 -31.46
N LEU A 373 -17.41 12.89 -30.37
CA LEU A 373 -16.90 12.83 -29.00
C LEU A 373 -18.03 12.38 -28.08
N HIS A 374 -17.79 11.30 -27.36
CA HIS A 374 -18.69 10.85 -26.31
C HIS A 374 -17.91 10.69 -25.01
N ILE A 375 -18.42 11.27 -23.93
CA ILE A 375 -17.81 11.23 -22.60
C ILE A 375 -18.85 10.69 -21.62
N GLU A 376 -18.49 9.66 -20.89
CA GLU A 376 -19.32 9.10 -19.83
C GLU A 376 -18.56 9.05 -18.51
N SER A 377 -19.26 9.15 -17.40
CA SER A 377 -18.65 9.06 -16.05
C SER A 377 -19.38 8.03 -15.22
N ARG A 378 -18.64 7.15 -14.57
CA ARG A 378 -19.13 6.10 -13.68
C ARG A 378 -18.38 6.14 -12.34
N ILE A 379 -19.09 6.13 -11.23
CA ILE A 379 -18.48 6.03 -9.89
C ILE A 379 -18.19 4.55 -9.63
N VAL A 380 -16.91 4.22 -9.42
CA VAL A 380 -16.44 2.89 -9.05
C VAL A 380 -16.23 2.87 -7.54
N ARG A 381 -17.26 2.45 -6.81
CA ARG A 381 -17.29 2.54 -5.34
C ARG A 381 -16.21 1.67 -4.68
N GLU A 382 -15.93 0.50 -5.25
CA GLU A 382 -14.94 -0.46 -4.74
C GLU A 382 -13.51 0.09 -4.79
N ARG A 383 -13.28 1.15 -5.60
CA ARG A 383 -11.98 1.82 -5.78
C ARG A 383 -11.99 3.25 -5.28
N ASP A 384 -13.13 3.75 -4.81
CA ASP A 384 -13.34 5.15 -4.43
C ASP A 384 -12.81 6.13 -5.49
N ALA A 385 -13.15 5.87 -6.74
CA ALA A 385 -12.72 6.66 -7.89
C ALA A 385 -13.87 6.86 -8.87
N THR A 386 -13.79 7.89 -9.70
CA THR A 386 -14.70 8.08 -10.83
C THR A 386 -13.97 7.74 -12.12
N GLU A 387 -14.51 6.79 -12.86
CA GLU A 387 -14.07 6.46 -14.21
C GLU A 387 -14.68 7.45 -15.21
N ILE A 388 -13.83 8.06 -16.01
CA ILE A 388 -14.22 8.90 -17.15
C ILE A 388 -13.82 8.15 -18.42
N THR A 389 -14.81 7.68 -19.17
CA THR A 389 -14.60 6.99 -20.43
C THR A 389 -14.84 7.96 -21.59
N ILE A 390 -13.87 8.09 -22.49
CA ILE A 390 -13.89 9.01 -23.62
C ILE A 390 -13.75 8.21 -24.90
N TYR A 391 -14.73 8.34 -25.80
CA TYR A 391 -14.71 7.76 -27.13
C TYR A 391 -14.63 8.89 -28.16
N THR A 392 -13.52 8.93 -28.95
CA THR A 392 -13.24 10.02 -29.89
C THR A 392 -12.24 9.55 -30.96
N PRO A 393 -12.11 10.24 -32.13
CA PRO A 393 -11.02 9.98 -33.08
C PRO A 393 -9.65 10.18 -32.45
N ASP A 394 -8.69 9.29 -32.75
CA ASP A 394 -7.31 9.41 -32.26
C ASP A 394 -6.59 10.61 -32.91
N HIS A 395 -5.82 11.33 -32.11
CA HIS A 395 -4.91 12.36 -32.63
C HIS A 395 -3.75 12.61 -31.65
N PRO A 396 -2.56 13.03 -32.11
CA PRO A 396 -1.43 13.35 -31.25
C PRO A 396 -1.79 14.42 -30.21
N GLY A 397 -1.38 14.18 -28.95
CA GLY A 397 -1.62 15.11 -27.84
C GLY A 397 -3.00 15.01 -27.18
N LEU A 398 -3.83 14.05 -27.60
CA LEU A 398 -5.15 13.80 -27.01
C LEU A 398 -5.05 13.61 -25.49
N PHE A 399 -4.20 12.70 -25.05
CA PHE A 399 -3.99 12.42 -23.63
C PHE A 399 -3.56 13.68 -22.86
N ALA A 400 -2.58 14.44 -23.35
CA ALA A 400 -2.12 15.66 -22.71
C ALA A 400 -3.23 16.70 -22.58
N SER A 401 -4.06 16.87 -23.63
CA SER A 401 -5.19 17.79 -23.63
C SER A 401 -6.22 17.42 -22.57
N ILE A 402 -6.53 16.13 -22.42
CA ILE A 402 -7.46 15.60 -21.43
C ILE A 402 -6.88 15.77 -20.01
N ALA A 403 -5.61 15.40 -19.81
CA ALA A 403 -4.93 15.54 -18.51
C ALA A 403 -4.88 17.00 -18.06
N GLY A 404 -4.62 17.94 -18.99
CA GLY A 404 -4.64 19.38 -18.69
C GLY A 404 -6.04 19.88 -18.30
N ALA A 405 -7.09 19.43 -18.99
CA ALA A 405 -8.47 19.77 -18.65
C ALA A 405 -8.87 19.22 -17.28
N MET A 406 -8.43 18.00 -16.93
CA MET A 406 -8.66 17.39 -15.62
C MET A 406 -7.95 18.16 -14.51
N ALA A 407 -6.67 18.50 -14.69
CA ALA A 407 -5.91 19.30 -13.74
C ALA A 407 -6.57 20.67 -13.47
N LEU A 408 -7.02 21.37 -14.52
CA LEU A 408 -7.73 22.64 -14.40
C LEU A 408 -9.13 22.51 -13.75
N ALA A 409 -9.70 21.32 -13.73
CA ALA A 409 -10.96 21.04 -13.03
C ALA A 409 -10.73 20.62 -11.56
N GLY A 410 -9.49 20.47 -11.12
CA GLY A 410 -9.13 19.95 -9.79
C GLY A 410 -9.47 18.48 -9.63
N ALA A 411 -9.35 17.71 -10.72
CA ALA A 411 -9.47 16.26 -10.74
C ALA A 411 -8.06 15.65 -10.78
N SER A 412 -7.75 14.82 -9.81
CA SER A 412 -6.50 14.06 -9.72
C SER A 412 -6.65 12.75 -10.49
N VAL A 413 -5.86 12.55 -11.53
CA VAL A 413 -5.80 11.27 -12.25
C VAL A 413 -4.96 10.30 -11.43
N VAL A 414 -5.49 9.11 -11.15
CA VAL A 414 -4.78 8.03 -10.42
C VAL A 414 -4.41 6.88 -11.34
N ASP A 415 -5.13 6.70 -12.44
CA ASP A 415 -4.83 5.69 -13.44
C ASP A 415 -5.41 6.08 -14.80
N ALA A 416 -4.81 5.59 -15.87
CA ALA A 416 -5.34 5.76 -17.21
C ALA A 416 -4.99 4.60 -18.13
N LYS A 417 -5.95 4.24 -19.01
CA LYS A 417 -5.75 3.29 -20.09
C LYS A 417 -6.20 3.89 -21.42
N VAL A 418 -5.39 3.70 -22.43
CA VAL A 418 -5.62 4.19 -23.79
C VAL A 418 -5.76 3.01 -24.75
N MET A 419 -6.92 2.87 -25.36
CA MET A 419 -7.20 1.79 -26.31
C MET A 419 -7.56 2.35 -27.69
N THR A 420 -6.59 2.29 -28.58
CA THR A 420 -6.87 2.58 -30.01
C THR A 420 -7.58 1.37 -30.64
N LEU A 421 -8.74 1.60 -31.22
CA LEU A 421 -9.56 0.60 -31.87
C LEU A 421 -9.21 0.47 -33.37
N THR A 422 -9.64 -0.63 -34.00
CA THR A 422 -9.34 -0.93 -35.38
C THR A 422 -9.91 0.09 -36.39
N ASN A 423 -10.94 0.84 -35.98
CA ASN A 423 -11.60 1.88 -36.77
C ASN A 423 -10.96 3.28 -36.62
N GLY A 424 -9.80 3.39 -35.97
CA GLY A 424 -9.11 4.66 -35.72
C GLY A 424 -9.72 5.54 -34.64
N MET A 425 -10.71 5.03 -33.92
CA MET A 425 -11.21 5.66 -32.70
C MET A 425 -10.39 5.24 -31.50
N VAL A 426 -10.34 6.06 -30.48
CA VAL A 426 -9.81 5.70 -29.16
C VAL A 426 -10.94 5.54 -28.16
N LEU A 427 -10.71 4.65 -27.23
CA LEU A 427 -11.48 4.50 -26.01
C LEU A 427 -10.52 4.70 -24.85
N ASP A 428 -10.51 5.91 -24.30
CA ASP A 428 -9.64 6.31 -23.21
C ASP A 428 -10.39 6.30 -21.89
N MET A 429 -9.84 5.60 -20.91
CA MET A 429 -10.38 5.54 -19.56
C MET A 429 -9.41 6.24 -18.61
N PHE A 430 -9.97 7.12 -17.77
CA PHE A 430 -9.26 7.80 -16.70
C PHE A 430 -9.97 7.55 -15.38
N TRP A 431 -9.25 7.07 -14.38
CA TRP A 431 -9.75 7.02 -13.01
C TRP A 431 -9.29 8.25 -12.27
N ILE A 432 -10.25 9.01 -11.75
CA ILE A 432 -10.00 10.30 -11.11
C ILE A 432 -10.55 10.34 -9.69
N GLN A 433 -9.85 11.08 -8.85
CA GLN A 433 -10.25 11.40 -7.48
C GLN A 433 -10.27 12.92 -7.27
N ASP A 434 -10.89 13.37 -6.18
CA ASP A 434 -10.80 14.75 -5.73
C ASP A 434 -9.50 14.99 -4.92
N ALA A 435 -9.35 16.19 -4.36
CA ALA A 435 -8.16 16.57 -3.59
C ALA A 435 -8.03 15.80 -2.26
N GLU A 436 -9.13 15.27 -1.77
CA GLU A 436 -9.22 14.47 -0.55
C GLU A 436 -8.97 12.97 -0.80
N GLY A 437 -8.79 12.55 -2.07
CA GLY A 437 -8.54 11.16 -2.47
C GLY A 437 -9.81 10.31 -2.57
N HIS A 438 -10.98 10.93 -2.66
CA HIS A 438 -12.27 10.28 -2.86
C HIS A 438 -12.76 10.38 -4.30
N ALA A 439 -13.76 9.55 -4.64
CA ALA A 439 -14.39 9.62 -5.96
C ALA A 439 -14.84 11.04 -6.31
N TYR A 440 -14.47 11.52 -7.50
CA TYR A 440 -14.87 12.83 -8.02
C TYR A 440 -16.34 12.81 -8.41
N ALA A 441 -17.25 12.90 -7.41
CA ALA A 441 -18.66 12.52 -7.55
C ALA A 441 -19.66 13.68 -7.66
N ALA A 442 -19.27 14.94 -7.32
CA ALA A 442 -20.20 16.08 -7.30
C ALA A 442 -20.70 16.40 -8.73
N LYS A 443 -22.02 16.34 -8.94
CA LYS A 443 -22.66 16.51 -10.26
C LYS A 443 -22.22 17.79 -10.99
N ASP A 444 -22.13 18.91 -10.29
CA ASP A 444 -21.71 20.19 -10.87
C ASP A 444 -20.22 20.19 -11.25
N ARG A 445 -19.37 19.50 -10.46
CA ARG A 445 -17.94 19.33 -10.78
C ARG A 445 -17.78 18.45 -12.00
N LEU A 446 -18.49 17.31 -12.10
CA LEU A 446 -18.49 16.42 -13.27
C LEU A 446 -18.98 17.14 -14.54
N LYS A 447 -20.04 17.95 -14.43
CA LYS A 447 -20.53 18.75 -15.57
C LYS A 447 -19.49 19.77 -16.06
N ARG A 448 -18.79 20.45 -15.13
CA ARG A 448 -17.70 21.38 -15.46
C ARG A 448 -16.51 20.65 -16.07
N LEU A 449 -16.13 19.51 -15.52
CA LEU A 449 -15.05 18.67 -16.04
C LEU A 449 -15.33 18.26 -17.48
N ARG A 450 -16.53 17.69 -17.73
CA ARG A 450 -16.96 17.30 -19.08
C ARG A 450 -16.84 18.47 -20.06
N LYS A 451 -17.37 19.65 -19.70
CA LYS A 451 -17.29 20.84 -20.55
C LYS A 451 -15.84 21.29 -20.80
N ARG A 452 -14.94 21.17 -19.81
CA ARG A 452 -13.51 21.48 -20.00
C ARG A 452 -12.84 20.50 -20.96
N ILE A 453 -13.11 19.21 -20.84
CA ILE A 453 -12.60 18.19 -21.80
C ILE A 453 -13.14 18.49 -23.20
N GLU A 454 -14.45 18.73 -23.38
CA GLU A 454 -15.04 19.12 -24.66
C GLU A 454 -14.37 20.37 -25.27
N ASN A 455 -14.07 21.37 -24.46
CA ASN A 455 -13.39 22.59 -24.90
C ASN A 455 -11.92 22.32 -25.27
N ALA A 456 -11.21 21.51 -24.50
CA ALA A 456 -9.81 21.14 -24.79
C ALA A 456 -9.71 20.39 -26.13
N LEU A 457 -10.58 19.39 -26.34
CA LEU A 457 -10.58 18.57 -27.55
C LEU A 457 -11.12 19.30 -28.78
N SER A 458 -11.88 20.38 -28.61
CA SER A 458 -12.34 21.24 -29.70
C SER A 458 -11.40 22.42 -29.98
N GLY A 459 -10.23 22.50 -29.30
CA GLY A 459 -9.25 23.58 -29.46
C GLY A 459 -9.68 24.93 -28.85
N ARG A 460 -10.79 24.97 -28.10
CA ARG A 460 -11.30 26.20 -27.45
C ARG A 460 -10.63 26.47 -26.09
N LEU A 461 -9.99 25.47 -25.52
CA LEU A 461 -9.23 25.59 -24.27
C LEU A 461 -7.77 25.26 -24.57
N HIS A 462 -6.89 26.19 -24.27
CA HIS A 462 -5.43 26.02 -24.41
C HIS A 462 -4.87 25.61 -23.05
N SER A 463 -4.92 24.30 -22.73
CA SER A 463 -4.57 23.76 -21.41
C SER A 463 -3.20 24.25 -20.91
N ALA A 464 -2.18 24.27 -21.77
CA ALA A 464 -0.83 24.74 -21.40
C ALA A 464 -0.82 26.19 -20.92
N LYS A 465 -1.54 27.09 -21.59
CA LYS A 465 -1.61 28.51 -21.22
C LYS A 465 -2.36 28.72 -19.91
N GLU A 466 -3.54 28.10 -19.78
CA GLU A 466 -4.37 28.23 -18.56
C GLU A 466 -3.67 27.61 -17.35
N LEU A 467 -2.95 26.50 -17.52
CA LEU A 467 -2.15 25.90 -16.45
C LEU A 467 -1.01 26.81 -16.01
N ALA A 468 -0.29 27.45 -16.95
CA ALA A 468 0.78 28.40 -16.64
C ALA A 468 0.23 29.63 -15.88
N GLU A 469 -0.92 30.16 -16.27
CA GLU A 469 -1.60 31.26 -15.58
C GLU A 469 -2.05 30.85 -14.16
N ALA A 470 -2.60 29.65 -14.01
CA ALA A 470 -3.03 29.12 -12.71
C ALA A 470 -1.83 28.88 -11.76
N GLN A 471 -0.72 28.38 -12.27
CA GLN A 471 0.52 28.21 -11.51
C GLN A 471 1.10 29.57 -11.04
N GLY A 472 1.04 30.59 -11.89
CA GLY A 472 1.51 31.95 -11.57
C GLY A 472 0.66 32.68 -10.51
N SER A 473 -0.62 32.36 -10.41
CA SER A 473 -1.58 32.98 -9.47
C SER A 473 -1.63 32.26 -8.10
N SER A 474 -1.11 31.06 -8.02
CA SER A 474 -1.14 30.25 -6.79
C SER A 474 -0.16 30.84 -5.76
N LEU A 475 -0.69 31.25 -4.61
CA LEU A 475 0.07 31.64 -3.40
C LEU A 475 0.85 30.48 -2.76
N GLN A 476 0.95 29.34 -3.41
CA GLN A 476 1.71 28.15 -2.99
C GLN A 476 3.23 28.30 -3.18
N LYS A 477 3.78 29.48 -2.95
CA LYS A 477 5.20 29.65 -2.59
C LYS A 477 5.43 29.26 -1.12
N ARG A 478 4.89 28.13 -0.67
CA ARG A 478 5.41 27.50 0.55
C ARG A 478 6.71 26.83 0.16
N ALA A 479 7.80 27.44 0.65
CA ALA A 479 9.14 26.88 0.55
C ALA A 479 9.07 25.41 0.95
N GLY A 480 9.31 24.51 -0.01
CA GLY A 480 9.32 23.08 0.25
C GLY A 480 10.42 22.77 1.24
N VAL A 481 10.03 22.25 2.40
CA VAL A 481 10.94 21.81 3.45
C VAL A 481 11.77 20.62 3.00
N PHE A 482 11.26 19.88 2.00
CA PHE A 482 11.88 18.65 1.50
C PHE A 482 12.38 18.82 0.06
N LYS A 483 13.66 18.46 -0.16
CA LYS A 483 14.24 18.34 -1.51
C LYS A 483 13.91 16.96 -2.06
N ILE A 484 13.00 16.87 -3.03
CA ILE A 484 12.70 15.64 -3.76
C ILE A 484 13.53 15.65 -5.04
N PRO A 485 14.63 14.88 -5.14
CA PRO A 485 15.44 14.84 -6.35
C PRO A 485 14.61 14.18 -7.47
N PRO A 486 14.51 14.81 -8.65
CA PRO A 486 13.83 14.23 -9.79
C PRO A 486 14.60 13.00 -10.29
N ARG A 487 13.85 11.94 -10.63
CA ARG A 487 14.42 10.71 -11.16
C ARG A 487 13.57 10.18 -12.30
N VAL A 488 14.21 9.76 -13.39
CA VAL A 488 13.57 9.10 -14.52
C VAL A 488 14.26 7.77 -14.77
N LEU A 489 13.49 6.70 -14.75
CA LEU A 489 13.93 5.34 -15.07
C LEU A 489 13.20 4.89 -16.35
N ILE A 490 13.95 4.29 -17.26
CA ILE A 490 13.37 3.69 -18.47
C ILE A 490 13.72 2.21 -18.45
N ASP A 491 12.71 1.36 -18.46
CA ASP A 491 12.84 -0.09 -18.37
C ASP A 491 12.14 -0.78 -19.55
N ASN A 492 12.94 -1.39 -20.42
CA ASN A 492 12.46 -2.20 -21.54
C ASN A 492 12.24 -3.67 -21.17
N LYS A 493 12.57 -4.07 -19.94
CA LYS A 493 12.38 -5.45 -19.46
C LYS A 493 11.05 -5.63 -18.74
N ALA A 494 10.49 -4.56 -18.18
CA ALA A 494 9.27 -4.59 -17.38
C ALA A 494 8.00 -4.96 -18.16
N SER A 495 7.97 -4.80 -19.49
CA SER A 495 6.89 -5.27 -20.36
C SER A 495 7.47 -5.97 -21.60
N ASN A 496 6.77 -6.94 -22.17
CA ASN A 496 7.20 -7.60 -23.41
C ASN A 496 7.02 -6.71 -24.66
N ARG A 497 6.09 -5.76 -24.62
CA ARG A 497 5.61 -5.01 -25.79
C ARG A 497 5.82 -3.51 -25.69
N LEU A 498 5.96 -2.96 -24.51
CA LEU A 498 5.98 -1.53 -24.25
C LEU A 498 7.29 -1.12 -23.55
N THR A 499 7.71 0.10 -23.77
CA THR A 499 8.75 0.74 -22.95
C THR A 499 8.09 1.32 -21.71
N VAL A 500 8.62 0.99 -20.54
CA VAL A 500 8.11 1.50 -19.24
C VAL A 500 8.99 2.65 -18.80
N ILE A 501 8.36 3.78 -18.50
CA ILE A 501 9.03 5.01 -18.01
C ILE A 501 8.48 5.34 -16.63
N GLU A 502 9.31 5.23 -15.60
CA GLU A 502 8.99 5.66 -14.24
C GLU A 502 9.57 7.05 -13.99
N ILE A 503 8.73 7.96 -13.54
CA ILE A 503 9.06 9.35 -13.23
C ILE A 503 8.82 9.57 -11.74
N ASN A 504 9.84 10.04 -11.04
CA ASN A 504 9.75 10.46 -9.65
C ASN A 504 10.09 11.94 -9.55
N GLY A 505 9.32 12.70 -8.81
CA GLY A 505 9.54 14.12 -8.64
C GLY A 505 8.59 14.77 -7.64
N ARG A 506 8.61 16.08 -7.59
CA ARG A 506 7.68 16.87 -6.80
C ARG A 506 6.37 17.07 -7.56
N ASP A 507 5.24 16.87 -6.89
CA ASP A 507 3.92 17.14 -7.46
C ASP A 507 3.71 18.63 -7.71
N ARG A 508 3.05 18.94 -8.82
CA ARG A 508 2.59 20.28 -9.17
C ARG A 508 1.41 20.25 -10.12
N LEU A 509 0.62 21.30 -10.08
CA LEU A 509 -0.50 21.44 -11.03
C LEU A 509 0.01 21.34 -12.48
N GLY A 510 -0.58 20.44 -13.25
CA GLY A 510 -0.26 20.26 -14.66
C GLY A 510 0.98 19.41 -14.95
N LEU A 511 1.65 18.81 -13.96
CA LEU A 511 2.81 17.94 -14.20
C LEU A 511 2.47 16.80 -15.18
N LEU A 512 1.34 16.13 -14.99
CA LEU A 512 0.89 15.05 -15.88
C LEU A 512 0.69 15.55 -17.32
N HIS A 513 0.13 16.76 -17.49
CA HIS A 513 0.00 17.41 -18.82
C HIS A 513 1.37 17.62 -19.46
N ASP A 514 2.32 18.21 -18.74
CA ASP A 514 3.63 18.56 -19.29
C ASP A 514 4.44 17.32 -19.68
N VAL A 515 4.43 16.28 -18.82
CA VAL A 515 5.06 15.00 -19.09
C VAL A 515 4.46 14.34 -20.34
N THR A 516 3.14 14.27 -20.43
CA THR A 516 2.46 13.59 -21.54
C THR A 516 2.56 14.39 -22.85
N ALA A 517 2.60 15.72 -22.78
CA ALA A 517 2.90 16.58 -23.93
C ALA A 517 4.33 16.36 -24.45
N PHE A 518 5.31 16.25 -23.54
CA PHE A 518 6.69 15.93 -23.91
C PHE A 518 6.82 14.54 -24.54
N LEU A 519 6.15 13.52 -23.99
CA LEU A 519 6.14 12.16 -24.55
C LEU A 519 5.58 12.18 -25.98
N THR A 520 4.46 12.88 -26.18
CA THR A 520 3.85 13.04 -27.51
C THR A 520 4.78 13.77 -28.49
N ALA A 521 5.40 14.90 -28.06
CA ALA A 521 6.36 15.65 -28.88
C ALA A 521 7.60 14.83 -29.24
N SER A 522 7.95 13.85 -28.40
CA SER A 522 9.04 12.88 -28.65
C SER A 522 8.63 11.72 -29.57
N GLY A 523 7.43 11.73 -30.13
CA GLY A 523 6.90 10.69 -31.02
C GLY A 523 6.57 9.39 -30.28
N LEU A 524 6.05 9.50 -29.05
CA LEU A 524 5.59 8.36 -28.28
C LEU A 524 4.07 8.39 -28.08
N GLN A 525 3.49 7.20 -28.10
CA GLN A 525 2.09 6.95 -27.79
C GLN A 525 1.99 6.29 -26.42
N ILE A 526 1.12 6.80 -25.55
CA ILE A 526 0.84 6.25 -24.23
C ILE A 526 -0.21 5.16 -24.38
N SER A 527 0.02 3.99 -23.77
CA SER A 527 -0.94 2.88 -23.70
C SER A 527 -1.61 2.80 -22.34
N SER A 528 -0.85 3.02 -21.26
CA SER A 528 -1.38 3.16 -19.91
C SER A 528 -0.49 4.05 -19.06
N ALA A 529 -1.06 4.61 -17.99
CA ALA A 529 -0.35 5.44 -17.03
C ALA A 529 -0.87 5.19 -15.62
N HIS A 530 0.02 4.85 -14.70
CA HIS A 530 -0.27 4.70 -13.26
C HIS A 530 0.30 5.91 -12.53
N ILE A 531 -0.55 6.69 -11.91
CA ILE A 531 -0.23 7.96 -11.27
C ILE A 531 -0.36 7.78 -9.76
N SER A 532 0.73 7.94 -9.04
CA SER A 532 0.74 7.79 -7.59
C SER A 532 1.31 9.02 -6.93
N THR A 533 0.46 9.76 -6.23
CA THR A 533 0.87 10.93 -5.45
C THR A 533 0.95 10.57 -3.97
N TYR A 534 2.06 10.92 -3.38
CA TYR A 534 2.37 10.66 -1.97
C TYR A 534 2.77 12.00 -1.33
N GLY A 535 1.81 12.75 -0.78
CA GLY A 535 2.03 14.12 -0.30
C GLY A 535 2.51 15.03 -1.43
N GLU A 536 3.75 15.56 -1.35
CA GLU A 536 4.34 16.39 -2.40
C GLU A 536 5.15 15.58 -3.44
N ARG A 537 5.23 14.26 -3.33
CA ARG A 537 5.99 13.40 -4.23
C ARG A 537 5.06 12.67 -5.18
N VAL A 538 5.43 12.63 -6.47
CA VAL A 538 4.80 11.75 -7.46
C VAL A 538 5.72 10.59 -7.84
N VAL A 539 5.08 9.47 -8.15
CA VAL A 539 5.69 8.31 -8.79
C VAL A 539 4.75 7.90 -9.92
N ASP A 540 5.03 8.39 -11.11
CA ASP A 540 4.20 8.17 -12.29
C ASP A 540 4.88 7.17 -13.21
N VAL A 541 4.14 6.17 -13.67
CA VAL A 541 4.64 5.12 -14.55
C VAL A 541 3.86 5.11 -15.84
N PHE A 542 4.54 5.30 -16.96
CA PHE A 542 3.96 5.32 -18.29
C PHE A 542 4.39 4.10 -19.09
N TYR A 543 3.44 3.43 -19.70
CA TYR A 543 3.66 2.38 -20.67
C TYR A 543 3.50 2.97 -22.07
N VAL A 544 4.60 3.06 -22.81
CA VAL A 544 4.66 3.77 -24.09
C VAL A 544 5.20 2.90 -25.23
N LYS A 545 4.82 3.26 -26.43
CA LYS A 545 5.33 2.71 -27.68
C LYS A 545 5.65 3.85 -28.65
N ASP A 546 6.48 3.57 -29.65
CA ASP A 546 6.73 4.54 -30.73
C ASP A 546 5.53 4.63 -31.71
N VAL A 547 5.65 5.49 -32.70
CA VAL A 547 4.62 5.69 -33.73
C VAL A 547 4.37 4.45 -34.59
N PHE A 548 5.27 3.47 -34.57
CA PHE A 548 5.13 2.18 -35.24
C PHE A 548 4.54 1.09 -34.36
N GLY A 549 4.22 1.41 -33.12
CA GLY A 549 3.69 0.47 -32.12
C GLY A 549 4.76 -0.39 -31.43
N LEU A 550 6.04 -0.05 -31.55
CA LEU A 550 7.18 -0.81 -31.04
C LEU A 550 7.79 -0.17 -29.80
N LYS A 551 8.59 -0.95 -29.06
CA LYS A 551 9.44 -0.43 -27.98
C LYS A 551 10.47 0.54 -28.51
N VAL A 552 10.85 1.49 -27.67
CA VAL A 552 11.99 2.38 -27.94
C VAL A 552 13.28 1.68 -27.54
N GLU A 553 14.01 1.14 -28.51
CA GLU A 553 15.28 0.41 -28.24
C GLU A 553 16.53 1.25 -28.53
N ASN A 554 16.39 2.32 -29.32
CA ASN A 554 17.51 3.18 -29.69
C ASN A 554 18.06 3.91 -28.46
N LYS A 555 19.34 3.64 -28.11
CA LYS A 555 20.01 4.17 -26.92
C LYS A 555 20.08 5.69 -26.89
N GLU A 556 20.32 6.36 -28.01
CA GLU A 556 20.37 7.84 -28.08
C GLU A 556 18.97 8.43 -27.87
N LYS A 557 17.94 7.82 -28.44
CA LYS A 557 16.55 8.23 -28.18
C LYS A 557 16.17 8.06 -26.72
N LEU A 558 16.54 6.93 -26.09
CA LEU A 558 16.32 6.70 -24.65
C LEU A 558 17.04 7.73 -23.77
N LYS A 559 18.29 8.10 -24.13
CA LYS A 559 19.05 9.13 -23.41
C LYS A 559 18.40 10.51 -23.55
N THR A 560 17.98 10.89 -24.75
CA THR A 560 17.28 12.15 -25.02
C THR A 560 15.96 12.23 -24.26
N LEU A 561 15.18 11.15 -24.27
CA LEU A 561 13.92 11.04 -23.51
C LEU A 561 14.17 11.22 -22.02
N ARG A 562 15.17 10.53 -21.48
CA ARG A 562 15.50 10.63 -20.06
C ARG A 562 15.90 12.05 -19.65
N THR A 563 16.75 12.71 -20.43
CA THR A 563 17.19 14.08 -20.16
C THR A 563 16.03 15.06 -20.24
N GLY A 564 15.23 15.02 -21.32
CA GLY A 564 14.10 15.93 -21.46
C GLY A 564 13.00 15.73 -20.41
N LEU A 565 12.72 14.49 -20.01
CA LEU A 565 11.79 14.22 -18.91
C LEU A 565 12.32 14.74 -17.57
N LEU A 566 13.63 14.60 -17.29
CA LEU A 566 14.25 15.20 -16.11
C LEU A 566 14.10 16.72 -16.11
N ASP A 567 14.26 17.38 -17.25
CA ASP A 567 14.07 18.83 -17.39
C ASP A 567 12.60 19.22 -17.13
N VAL A 568 11.63 18.47 -17.68
CA VAL A 568 10.19 18.70 -17.44
C VAL A 568 9.83 18.58 -15.97
N VAL A 569 10.35 17.56 -15.29
CA VAL A 569 10.08 17.33 -13.85
C VAL A 569 10.78 18.36 -12.97
N SER A 570 11.98 18.79 -13.38
CA SER A 570 12.79 19.79 -12.64
C SER A 570 12.27 21.22 -12.82
N SER A 571 11.64 21.56 -13.96
CA SER A 571 11.21 22.92 -14.29
C SER A 571 10.12 23.50 -13.37
N GLY A 572 9.56 22.71 -12.47
CA GLY A 572 8.67 23.17 -11.40
C GLY A 572 9.33 23.33 -10.03
N ALA A 573 10.59 22.93 -9.89
CA ALA A 573 11.38 23.19 -8.70
C ALA A 573 12.00 24.61 -8.83
N ALA A 574 11.34 25.61 -8.25
CA ALA A 574 11.97 26.93 -8.07
C ALA A 574 13.25 26.76 -7.23
N PRO A 575 14.31 27.58 -7.47
CA PRO A 575 15.63 27.46 -6.85
C PRO A 575 15.59 27.53 -5.33
#